data_e9edd562ae637aa8925663013c524a4d
#
_entry.id   e9edd562ae637aa8925663013c524a4d
#
_cell.length_a   1.000
_cell.length_b   1.000
_cell.length_c   1.000
_cell.angle_alpha   90.00
_cell.angle_beta   90.00
_cell.angle_gamma   90.00
#
_symmetry.space_group_name_H-M   'P 1'
#
loop_
_entity.id
_entity.type
_entity.pdbx_description
1 polymer ?
#
loop_
_entity_poly.entity_id
_entity_poly.type
_entity_poly.pdbx_seq_one_letter_code
_entity_poly.pdbx_strand_id
1 'polypeptide(L)'
;MIDCSRNAVASVESVKKWIDLTSSIGYNTLMLYTEDTYEVSGEPYFGYMRGRYSREELRGLDAYAKNKNMELIPCIQTLAHLNALNRWPEYKEHFDVDDILLAQDERVYLLIDHMFATLADSFTSRVVHIGMDEAHLLGRGRYADLHGVEERFGLWLDIFVVFVISEKNMAFAF
;
A
#
# COMPACT_ATOMS: atom_id res chain seq x y z
N MET A 1 12.98 -2.79 7.23
CA MET A 1 12.19 -2.32 6.09
C MET A 1 13.11 -1.84 4.98
N ILE A 2 12.75 -2.09 3.72
CA ILE A 2 13.42 -1.56 2.53
C ILE A 2 12.43 -0.66 1.81
N ASP A 3 12.87 0.58 1.51
CA ASP A 3 12.08 1.52 0.73
C ASP A 3 12.26 1.22 -0.77
N CYS A 4 11.14 0.88 -1.42
CA CYS A 4 11.03 0.61 -2.86
C CYS A 4 10.06 1.60 -3.55
N SER A 5 9.74 2.73 -2.91
CA SER A 5 8.65 3.61 -3.34
C SER A 5 9.10 4.79 -4.20
N ARG A 6 10.28 5.34 -3.96
CA ARG A 6 10.68 6.65 -4.50
C ARG A 6 11.37 6.55 -5.87
N ASN A 7 12.66 6.89 -5.93
CA ASN A 7 13.38 7.05 -7.19
C ASN A 7 14.03 5.77 -7.72
N ALA A 8 14.16 4.75 -6.87
CA ALA A 8 14.84 3.52 -7.21
C ALA A 8 14.10 2.33 -6.61
N VAL A 9 13.18 1.76 -7.38
CA VAL A 9 12.59 0.47 -7.05
C VAL A 9 13.69 -0.58 -7.14
N ALA A 10 13.95 -1.29 -6.04
CA ALA A 10 14.97 -2.33 -6.01
C ALA A 10 14.57 -3.48 -6.96
N SER A 11 15.49 -3.96 -7.78
CA SER A 11 15.19 -5.13 -8.60
C SER A 11 14.93 -6.37 -7.75
N VAL A 12 14.21 -7.34 -8.29
CA VAL A 12 13.96 -8.64 -7.63
C VAL A 12 15.26 -9.27 -7.10
N GLU A 13 16.34 -9.22 -7.89
CA GLU A 13 17.65 -9.74 -7.48
C GLU A 13 18.27 -8.94 -6.33
N SER A 14 18.04 -7.63 -6.28
CA SER A 14 18.50 -6.81 -5.16
C SER A 14 17.72 -7.11 -3.88
N VAL A 15 16.41 -7.31 -3.96
CA VAL A 15 15.59 -7.70 -2.81
C VAL A 15 16.01 -9.08 -2.29
N LYS A 16 16.28 -10.05 -3.16
CA LYS A 16 16.82 -11.37 -2.75
C LYS A 16 18.14 -11.25 -1.99
N LYS A 17 19.06 -10.39 -2.45
CA LYS A 17 20.32 -10.13 -1.73
C LYS A 17 20.08 -9.53 -0.34
N TRP A 18 19.09 -8.64 -0.20
CA TRP A 18 18.68 -8.12 1.11
C TRP A 18 18.10 -9.21 2.01
N ILE A 19 17.27 -10.10 1.46
CA ILE A 19 16.75 -11.27 2.19
C ILE A 19 17.90 -12.15 2.67
N ASP A 20 18.86 -12.48 1.81
CA ASP A 20 20.03 -13.29 2.18
C ASP A 20 20.86 -12.63 3.29
N LEU A 21 21.17 -11.34 3.13
CA LEU A 21 21.96 -10.60 4.10
C LEU A 21 21.26 -10.53 5.45
N THR A 22 20.00 -10.11 5.48
CA THR A 22 19.25 -9.93 6.74
C THR A 22 19.01 -11.27 7.44
N SER A 23 18.69 -12.33 6.69
CA SER A 23 18.57 -13.68 7.22
C SER A 23 19.90 -14.15 7.86
N SER A 24 21.04 -13.89 7.20
CA SER A 24 22.36 -14.32 7.68
C SER A 24 22.78 -13.68 9.01
N ILE A 25 22.24 -12.51 9.34
CA ILE A 25 22.48 -11.80 10.59
C ILE A 25 21.37 -11.95 11.61
N GLY A 26 20.42 -12.88 11.35
CA GLY A 26 19.44 -13.34 12.34
C GLY A 26 18.09 -12.61 12.29
N TYR A 27 17.79 -11.79 11.29
CA TYR A 27 16.43 -11.28 11.10
C TYR A 27 15.53 -12.38 10.57
N ASN A 28 14.26 -12.36 11.00
CA ASN A 28 13.21 -13.29 10.57
C ASN A 28 12.08 -12.59 9.82
N THR A 29 12.14 -11.27 9.67
CA THR A 29 11.11 -10.47 9.02
C THR A 29 11.74 -9.37 8.18
N LEU A 30 11.20 -9.14 6.99
CA LEU A 30 11.55 -8.02 6.12
C LEU A 30 10.26 -7.37 5.62
N MET A 31 10.19 -6.04 5.66
CA MET A 31 9.11 -5.28 5.05
C MET A 31 9.57 -4.66 3.73
N LEU A 32 8.74 -4.75 2.70
CA LEU A 32 8.88 -3.98 1.46
C LEU A 32 7.93 -2.78 1.54
N TYR A 33 8.48 -1.59 1.67
CA TYR A 33 7.72 -0.35 1.61
C TYR A 33 7.51 0.04 0.16
N THR A 34 6.25 -0.01 -0.26
CA THR A 34 5.80 0.34 -1.60
C THR A 34 4.66 1.34 -1.48
N GLU A 35 4.70 2.42 -2.18
CA GLU A 35 3.56 3.33 -2.29
C GLU A 35 2.66 2.81 -3.42
N ASP A 36 3.06 3.08 -4.67
CA ASP A 36 2.38 2.62 -5.87
C ASP A 36 3.25 1.65 -6.70
N THR A 37 4.35 1.15 -6.17
CA THR A 37 5.35 0.39 -6.95
C THR A 37 5.10 -1.11 -7.00
N TYR A 38 3.85 -1.52 -7.12
CA TYR A 38 3.41 -2.90 -7.37
C TYR A 38 2.17 -2.91 -8.26
N GLU A 39 1.91 -4.03 -8.91
CA GLU A 39 0.69 -4.20 -9.70
C GLU A 39 -0.51 -4.42 -8.79
N VAL A 40 -1.61 -3.76 -9.12
CA VAL A 40 -2.92 -3.96 -8.48
C VAL A 40 -3.89 -4.47 -9.54
N SER A 41 -4.56 -5.59 -9.25
CA SER A 41 -5.53 -6.20 -10.16
C SER A 41 -6.72 -5.27 -10.39
N GLY A 42 -7.05 -5.04 -11.64
CA GLY A 42 -8.13 -4.10 -12.02
C GLY A 42 -7.68 -2.64 -12.16
N GLU A 43 -6.45 -2.30 -11.74
CA GLU A 43 -5.93 -0.94 -11.69
C GLU A 43 -4.72 -0.75 -12.63
N PRO A 44 -4.94 -0.60 -13.95
CA PRO A 44 -3.87 -0.65 -14.94
C PRO A 44 -2.83 0.46 -14.80
N TYR A 45 -3.22 1.62 -14.28
CA TYR A 45 -2.32 2.76 -14.07
C TYR A 45 -1.68 2.81 -12.67
N PHE A 46 -2.06 1.91 -11.77
CA PHE A 46 -1.40 1.81 -10.47
C PHE A 46 0.07 1.39 -10.66
N GLY A 47 0.99 2.24 -10.25
CA GLY A 47 2.42 2.06 -10.44
C GLY A 47 2.91 2.04 -11.90
N TYR A 48 2.09 2.46 -12.86
CA TYR A 48 2.48 2.49 -14.26
C TYR A 48 3.66 3.42 -14.49
N MET A 49 4.67 2.93 -15.23
CA MET A 49 5.97 3.59 -15.46
C MET A 49 6.80 3.89 -14.19
N ARG A 50 6.54 3.18 -13.09
CA ARG A 50 7.27 3.33 -11.82
C ARG A 50 8.27 2.20 -11.55
N GLY A 51 8.43 1.24 -12.46
CA GLY A 51 9.25 0.04 -12.20
C GLY A 51 8.60 -0.88 -11.16
N ARG A 52 7.27 -0.91 -11.13
CA ARG A 52 6.46 -1.69 -10.19
C ARG A 52 6.75 -3.19 -10.29
N TYR A 53 6.66 -3.88 -9.17
CA TYR A 53 6.71 -5.33 -9.13
C TYR A 53 5.42 -5.93 -9.72
N SER A 54 5.57 -6.97 -10.53
CA SER A 54 4.44 -7.80 -10.92
C SER A 54 3.99 -8.70 -9.75
N ARG A 55 2.77 -9.23 -9.82
CA ARG A 55 2.28 -10.18 -8.82
C ARG A 55 3.13 -11.45 -8.76
N GLU A 56 3.59 -11.93 -9.91
CA GLU A 56 4.49 -13.08 -10.01
C GLU A 56 5.83 -12.81 -9.33
N GLU A 57 6.38 -11.61 -9.49
CA GLU A 57 7.62 -11.21 -8.82
C GLU A 57 7.44 -11.12 -7.31
N LEU A 58 6.32 -10.58 -6.82
CA LEU A 58 6.01 -10.53 -5.39
C LEU A 58 5.86 -11.93 -4.81
N ARG A 59 5.12 -12.84 -5.47
CA ARG A 59 5.01 -14.25 -5.06
C ARG A 59 6.38 -14.94 -5.04
N GLY A 60 7.21 -14.66 -6.04
CA GLY A 60 8.57 -15.19 -6.11
C GLY A 60 9.46 -14.71 -4.97
N LEU A 61 9.35 -13.43 -4.58
CA LEU A 61 10.05 -12.86 -3.44
C LEU A 61 9.55 -13.42 -2.10
N ASP A 62 8.24 -13.56 -1.94
CA ASP A 62 7.64 -14.16 -0.75
C ASP A 62 8.10 -15.62 -0.55
N ALA A 63 8.03 -16.42 -1.61
CA ALA A 63 8.52 -17.80 -1.59
C ALA A 63 10.02 -17.88 -1.29
N TYR A 64 10.81 -16.95 -1.84
CA TYR A 64 12.25 -16.87 -1.58
C TYR A 64 12.54 -16.54 -0.11
N ALA A 65 11.86 -15.56 0.47
CA ALA A 65 11.99 -15.20 1.87
C ALA A 65 11.63 -16.38 2.79
N LYS A 66 10.52 -17.05 2.50
CA LYS A 66 10.07 -18.24 3.24
C LYS A 66 11.11 -19.36 3.22
N ASN A 67 11.78 -19.60 2.11
CA ASN A 67 12.88 -20.58 2.01
C ASN A 67 14.11 -20.20 2.85
N LYS A 68 14.21 -18.95 3.29
CA LYS A 68 15.24 -18.45 4.20
C LYS A 68 14.74 -18.34 5.66
N ASN A 69 13.57 -18.91 5.97
CA ASN A 69 12.89 -18.77 7.25
C ASN A 69 12.61 -17.30 7.63
N MET A 70 12.29 -16.47 6.63
CA MET A 70 11.89 -15.09 6.81
C MET A 70 10.45 -14.89 6.36
N GLU A 71 9.74 -14.04 7.06
CA GLU A 71 8.44 -13.51 6.65
C GLU A 71 8.64 -12.22 5.85
N LEU A 72 8.07 -12.16 4.65
CA LEU A 72 8.04 -10.94 3.84
C LEU A 72 6.68 -10.26 4.07
N ILE A 73 6.69 -9.07 4.69
CA ILE A 73 5.49 -8.31 5.02
C ILE A 73 5.33 -7.17 4.02
N PRO A 74 4.18 -7.05 3.33
CA PRO A 74 3.88 -5.87 2.52
C PRO A 74 3.67 -4.65 3.42
N CYS A 75 4.26 -3.52 3.02
CA CYS A 75 4.09 -2.23 3.66
C CYS A 75 3.65 -1.23 2.59
N ILE A 76 2.36 -0.96 2.55
CA ILE A 76 1.70 -0.12 1.54
C ILE A 76 1.28 1.23 2.11
N GLN A 77 0.67 2.04 1.29
CA GLN A 77 0.03 3.30 1.68
C GLN A 77 -1.45 3.27 1.27
N THR A 78 -2.34 3.60 2.20
CA THR A 78 -3.80 3.57 1.98
C THR A 78 -4.48 4.91 2.22
N LEU A 79 -3.73 5.95 2.56
CA LEU A 79 -4.31 7.28 2.83
C LEU A 79 -3.50 8.41 2.22
N ALA A 80 -2.19 8.47 2.46
CA ALA A 80 -1.30 9.51 1.92
C ALA A 80 -0.17 8.91 1.08
N HIS A 81 0.80 9.73 0.64
CA HIS A 81 1.97 9.32 -0.16
C HIS A 81 1.67 8.71 -1.54
N LEU A 82 0.48 8.94 -2.09
CA LEU A 82 0.06 8.38 -3.38
C LEU A 82 0.05 9.41 -4.52
N ASN A 83 0.84 10.48 -4.41
CA ASN A 83 0.92 11.54 -5.42
C ASN A 83 1.26 11.03 -6.83
N ALA A 84 1.99 9.92 -6.93
CA ALA A 84 2.30 9.32 -8.23
C ALA A 84 1.06 8.82 -8.98
N LEU A 85 -0.01 8.45 -8.28
CA LEU A 85 -1.30 8.09 -8.87
C LEU A 85 -2.06 9.32 -9.37
N ASN A 86 -1.98 10.43 -8.64
CA ASN A 86 -2.74 11.65 -8.95
C ASN A 86 -2.41 12.25 -10.33
N ARG A 87 -1.32 11.83 -10.99
CA ARG A 87 -1.01 12.25 -12.36
C ARG A 87 -1.92 11.62 -13.43
N TRP A 88 -2.57 10.50 -13.10
CA TRP A 88 -3.41 9.77 -14.04
C TRP A 88 -4.86 10.26 -13.96
N PRO A 89 -5.52 10.57 -15.09
CA PRO A 89 -6.89 11.07 -15.10
C PRO A 89 -7.88 10.16 -14.36
N GLU A 90 -7.67 8.86 -14.40
CA GLU A 90 -8.50 7.83 -13.77
C GLU A 90 -8.59 7.99 -12.26
N TYR A 91 -7.52 8.51 -11.61
CA TYR A 91 -7.46 8.65 -10.16
C TYR A 91 -7.68 10.08 -9.66
N LYS A 92 -7.86 11.08 -10.55
CA LYS A 92 -8.05 12.48 -10.13
C LYS A 92 -9.15 12.67 -9.09
N GLU A 93 -10.24 11.93 -9.25
CA GLU A 93 -11.39 12.02 -8.38
C GLU A 93 -11.21 11.29 -7.04
N HIS A 94 -10.15 10.50 -6.88
CA HIS A 94 -9.85 9.74 -5.66
C HIS A 94 -9.11 10.59 -4.61
N PHE A 95 -8.69 11.80 -4.95
CA PHE A 95 -7.87 12.62 -4.06
C PHE A 95 -8.66 13.75 -3.41
N ASP A 96 -8.38 13.94 -2.11
CA ASP A 96 -8.81 15.10 -1.33
C ASP A 96 -7.90 16.29 -1.62
N VAL A 97 -6.62 16.12 -1.34
CA VAL A 97 -5.54 17.09 -1.56
C VAL A 97 -4.29 16.34 -2.01
N ASP A 98 -3.61 16.83 -3.03
CA ASP A 98 -2.31 16.38 -3.52
C ASP A 98 -2.11 14.85 -3.54
N ASP A 99 -1.59 14.29 -2.45
CA ASP A 99 -1.25 12.88 -2.28
C ASP A 99 -2.18 12.14 -1.29
N ILE A 100 -3.19 12.83 -0.77
CA ILE A 100 -4.12 12.30 0.23
C ILE A 100 -5.41 11.84 -0.44
N LEU A 101 -5.80 10.60 -0.22
CA LEU A 101 -7.05 10.05 -0.74
C LEU A 101 -8.29 10.69 -0.10
N LEU A 102 -9.36 10.76 -0.87
CA LEU A 102 -10.63 11.33 -0.45
C LEU A 102 -11.35 10.35 0.50
N ALA A 103 -11.51 10.77 1.74
CA ALA A 103 -12.25 10.01 2.73
C ALA A 103 -13.73 9.84 2.34
N GLN A 104 -14.35 8.74 2.78
CA GLN A 104 -15.79 8.45 2.58
C GLN A 104 -16.21 8.39 1.09
N ASP A 105 -15.28 8.09 0.17
CA ASP A 105 -15.56 7.92 -1.25
C ASP A 105 -15.48 6.43 -1.63
N GLU A 106 -16.57 5.91 -2.19
CA GLU A 106 -16.68 4.50 -2.59
C GLU A 106 -15.62 4.06 -3.61
N ARG A 107 -15.16 4.97 -4.47
CA ARG A 107 -14.11 4.68 -5.47
C ARG A 107 -12.78 4.45 -4.78
N VAL A 108 -12.50 5.21 -3.72
CA VAL A 108 -11.27 5.05 -2.91
C VAL A 108 -11.31 3.70 -2.18
N TYR A 109 -12.44 3.36 -1.59
CA TYR A 109 -12.58 2.08 -0.90
C TYR A 109 -12.47 0.90 -1.87
N LEU A 110 -13.03 1.00 -3.08
CA LEU A 110 -12.88 -0.02 -4.12
C LEU A 110 -11.40 -0.18 -4.53
N LEU A 111 -10.67 0.93 -4.72
CA LEU A 111 -9.23 0.88 -5.00
C LEU A 111 -8.47 0.14 -3.90
N ILE A 112 -8.78 0.43 -2.64
CA ILE A 112 -8.14 -0.20 -1.49
C ILE A 112 -8.48 -1.68 -1.41
N ASP A 113 -9.72 -2.07 -1.68
CA ASP A 113 -10.11 -3.49 -1.77
C ASP A 113 -9.32 -4.23 -2.85
N HIS A 114 -9.10 -3.62 -4.02
CA HIS A 114 -8.24 -4.18 -5.08
C HIS A 114 -6.78 -4.31 -4.62
N MET A 115 -6.27 -3.32 -3.88
CA MET A 115 -4.92 -3.38 -3.30
C MET A 115 -4.80 -4.57 -2.35
N PHE A 116 -5.69 -4.71 -1.38
CA PHE A 116 -5.66 -5.81 -0.42
C PHE A 116 -5.87 -7.18 -1.06
N ALA A 117 -6.81 -7.31 -1.99
CA ALA A 117 -7.01 -8.55 -2.73
C ALA A 117 -5.73 -8.99 -3.46
N THR A 118 -5.02 -8.02 -4.06
CA THR A 118 -3.74 -8.27 -4.73
C THR A 118 -2.65 -8.73 -3.75
N LEU A 119 -2.57 -8.12 -2.57
CA LEU A 119 -1.61 -8.51 -1.54
C LEU A 119 -1.92 -9.90 -0.98
N ALA A 120 -3.20 -10.19 -0.69
CA ALA A 120 -3.63 -11.51 -0.20
C ALA A 120 -3.30 -12.65 -1.18
N ASP A 121 -3.32 -12.36 -2.48
CA ASP A 121 -2.94 -13.29 -3.54
C ASP A 121 -1.42 -13.40 -3.74
N SER A 122 -0.66 -12.40 -3.32
CA SER A 122 0.78 -12.29 -3.59
C SER A 122 1.68 -12.67 -2.42
N PHE A 123 1.21 -12.58 -1.18
CA PHE A 123 1.99 -12.84 0.02
C PHE A 123 1.38 -13.94 0.89
N THR A 124 2.24 -14.71 1.55
CA THR A 124 1.80 -15.69 2.56
C THR A 124 1.70 -15.10 3.96
N SER A 125 2.28 -13.92 4.19
CA SER A 125 2.10 -13.17 5.43
C SER A 125 0.63 -12.85 5.67
N ARG A 126 0.21 -12.92 6.93
CA ARG A 126 -1.12 -12.49 7.39
C ARG A 126 -1.08 -11.09 8.00
N VAL A 127 0.07 -10.45 7.97
CA VAL A 127 0.28 -9.09 8.45
C VAL A 127 0.51 -8.17 7.25
N VAL A 128 -0.09 -7.00 7.28
CA VAL A 128 0.16 -5.92 6.33
C VAL A 128 0.32 -4.61 7.10
N HIS A 129 1.30 -3.80 6.70
CA HIS A 129 1.39 -2.42 7.18
C HIS A 129 0.64 -1.52 6.20
N ILE A 130 -0.44 -0.91 6.66
CA ILE A 130 -1.39 -0.20 5.80
C ILE A 130 -0.99 1.25 5.45
N GLY A 131 -0.06 1.85 6.19
CA GLY A 131 0.47 3.18 5.91
C GLY A 131 -0.62 4.27 5.87
N MET A 132 -0.99 4.80 7.01
CA MET A 132 -1.95 5.91 7.15
C MET A 132 -1.32 7.13 7.82
N ASP A 133 0.00 7.24 7.69
CA ASP A 133 0.81 8.30 8.27
C ASP A 133 0.78 9.57 7.41
N GLU A 134 1.19 10.67 8.02
CA GLU A 134 1.44 11.99 7.40
C GLU A 134 0.28 12.62 6.61
N ALA A 135 -0.96 12.17 6.77
CA ALA A 135 -2.14 12.78 6.14
C ALA A 135 -2.50 14.15 6.77
N HIS A 136 -1.56 15.09 6.75
CA HIS A 136 -1.68 16.35 7.49
C HIS A 136 -2.82 17.26 7.02
N LEU A 137 -3.21 17.16 5.75
CA LEU A 137 -4.28 17.95 5.13
C LEU A 137 -5.56 17.14 4.88
N LEU A 138 -5.71 16.00 5.54
CA LEU A 138 -6.92 15.19 5.44
C LEU A 138 -8.16 16.02 5.80
N GLY A 139 -9.16 15.99 4.93
CA GLY A 139 -10.40 16.75 5.07
C GLY A 139 -10.24 18.27 4.87
N ARG A 140 -9.19 18.73 4.17
CA ARG A 140 -8.93 20.16 3.95
C ARG A 140 -8.98 20.58 2.47
N GLY A 141 -9.34 19.68 1.57
CA GLY A 141 -9.51 19.96 0.15
C GLY A 141 -10.92 19.62 -0.31
N ARG A 142 -11.03 18.71 -1.28
CA ARG A 142 -12.30 18.29 -1.86
C ARG A 142 -13.30 17.77 -0.83
N TYR A 143 -12.82 17.06 0.21
CA TYR A 143 -13.68 16.62 1.29
C TYR A 143 -14.41 17.81 1.96
N ALA A 144 -13.67 18.87 2.29
CA ALA A 144 -14.24 20.06 2.90
C ALA A 144 -15.24 20.76 1.97
N ASP A 145 -15.01 20.76 0.66
CA ASP A 145 -15.93 21.32 -0.33
C ASP A 145 -17.25 20.55 -0.41
N LEU A 146 -17.22 19.24 -0.19
CA LEU A 146 -18.38 18.34 -0.29
C LEU A 146 -19.17 18.25 1.03
N HIS A 147 -18.47 18.18 2.17
CA HIS A 147 -19.02 17.80 3.47
C HIS A 147 -18.84 18.88 4.54
N GLY A 148 -18.07 19.93 4.27
CA GLY A 148 -17.64 20.90 5.29
C GLY A 148 -16.39 20.45 6.04
N VAL A 149 -15.93 21.30 6.96
CA VAL A 149 -14.70 21.04 7.72
C VAL A 149 -15.01 20.18 8.94
N GLU A 150 -14.40 19.02 9.01
CA GLU A 150 -14.50 18.09 10.14
C GLU A 150 -13.20 18.01 10.94
N GLU A 151 -13.29 17.40 12.14
CA GLU A 151 -12.12 17.12 12.97
C GLU A 151 -11.30 15.98 12.35
N ARG A 152 -10.01 16.24 12.09
CA ARG A 152 -9.15 15.39 11.28
C ARG A 152 -8.94 13.98 11.87
N PHE A 153 -8.77 13.89 13.20
CA PHE A 153 -8.54 12.59 13.85
C PHE A 153 -9.79 11.71 13.82
N GLY A 154 -10.99 12.31 13.99
CA GLY A 154 -12.25 11.60 13.82
C GLY A 154 -12.39 11.01 12.42
N LEU A 155 -12.13 11.83 11.40
CA LEU A 155 -12.15 11.39 10.01
C LEU A 155 -11.12 10.29 9.71
N TRP A 156 -9.91 10.41 10.25
CA TRP A 156 -8.88 9.37 10.15
C TRP A 156 -9.36 8.05 10.79
N LEU A 157 -10.00 8.13 11.95
CA LEU A 157 -10.50 6.96 12.67
C LEU A 157 -11.63 6.28 11.90
N ASP A 158 -12.53 7.03 11.27
CA ASP A 158 -13.61 6.48 10.46
C ASP A 158 -13.07 5.68 9.28
N ILE A 159 -12.06 6.20 8.58
CA ILE A 159 -11.37 5.50 7.48
C ILE A 159 -10.73 4.20 8.00
N PHE A 160 -10.02 4.28 9.13
CA PHE A 160 -9.38 3.11 9.74
C PHE A 160 -10.39 2.01 10.09
N VAL A 161 -11.55 2.40 10.65
CA VAL A 161 -12.63 1.45 11.00
C VAL A 161 -13.17 0.75 9.76
N VAL A 162 -13.34 1.46 8.64
CA VAL A 162 -13.78 0.85 7.37
C VAL A 162 -12.78 -0.21 6.92
N PHE A 163 -11.48 0.07 6.99
CA PHE A 163 -10.45 -0.92 6.62
C PHE A 163 -10.50 -2.16 7.52
N VAL A 164 -10.57 -1.98 8.83
CA VAL A 164 -10.67 -3.11 9.80
C VAL A 164 -11.90 -3.98 9.53
N ILE A 165 -13.00 -3.41 9.07
CA ILE A 165 -14.22 -4.16 8.76
C ILE A 165 -14.09 -4.91 7.43
N SER A 166 -13.61 -4.25 6.38
CA SER A 166 -13.38 -4.87 5.05
C SER A 166 -12.44 -6.06 5.13
N GLU A 167 -11.39 -5.97 5.93
CA GLU A 167 -10.33 -6.97 6.00
C GLU A 167 -10.64 -8.21 6.82
N LYS A 168 -11.61 -8.16 7.73
CA LYS A 168 -12.11 -9.39 8.37
C LYS A 168 -12.56 -10.44 7.36
N ASN A 169 -12.91 -10.00 6.15
CA ASN A 169 -13.27 -10.89 5.04
C ASN A 169 -12.06 -11.43 4.26
N MET A 170 -10.87 -10.83 4.40
CA MET A 170 -9.65 -11.19 3.67
C MET A 170 -8.56 -11.86 4.50
N ALA A 171 -8.79 -12.06 5.81
CA ALA A 171 -7.92 -12.81 6.73
C ALA A 171 -6.52 -12.20 6.97
N PHE A 172 -6.36 -10.89 6.91
CA PHE A 172 -5.17 -10.18 7.41
C PHE A 172 -5.29 -9.81 8.89
N ALA A 173 -4.14 -9.62 9.55
CA ALA A 173 -4.00 -8.96 10.85
C ALA A 173 -3.16 -7.67 10.67
N PHE A 174 -3.46 -6.64 11.42
CA PHE A 174 -2.76 -5.36 11.42
C PHE A 174 -1.70 -5.30 12.51
#